data_493988e924487eeb751d048b4e1037c0
#
_entry.id   493988e924487eeb751d048b4e1037c0
#
_cell.length_a   1.000
_cell.length_b   1.000
_cell.length_c   1.000
_cell.angle_alpha   90.00
_cell.angle_beta   90.00
_cell.angle_gamma   90.00
#
_symmetry.space_group_name_H-M   'P 1'
#
loop_
_entity.id
_entity.type
_entity.pdbx_description
1 polymer ?
#
loop_
_entity_poly.entity_id
_entity_poly.type
_entity_poly.pdbx_seq_one_letter_code
_entity_poly.pdbx_strand_id
1 'polypeptide(L)'
;MKLSNVFDDDRQQILEIALFMSMKPDQLNENTGKGALRMAKRAGLKITNGRGLVSILSKAGKYMAEVMYYAFKAHGGDKEARNQLKELMKKRVSKEEFVDFLLKLDTLTFSAITGPLHIIDAVMGWHIVPNIRKQAVKADDRLKIAIDSLLSSAEDLPDRIKKRVMTNISKLKKI
;
A
#
# COMPACT_ATOMS: atom_id res chain seq x y z
N MET A 1 -21.21 16.39 8.84
CA MET A 1 -19.90 15.93 8.39
C MET A 1 -19.53 16.69 7.12
N LYS A 2 -18.48 17.50 7.11
CA LYS A 2 -18.12 18.29 5.92
C LYS A 2 -17.52 17.34 4.88
N LEU A 3 -18.00 17.34 3.63
CA LEU A 3 -17.49 16.55 2.52
C LEU A 3 -15.95 16.69 2.33
N SER A 4 -15.39 17.86 2.69
CA SER A 4 -13.95 18.11 2.67
C SER A 4 -13.13 17.12 3.51
N ASN A 5 -13.64 16.65 4.65
CA ASN A 5 -12.89 15.77 5.54
C ASN A 5 -12.78 14.33 5.01
N VAL A 6 -13.74 13.87 4.20
CA VAL A 6 -13.71 12.52 3.60
C VAL A 6 -12.64 12.45 2.51
N PHE A 7 -12.52 13.50 1.70
CA PHE A 7 -11.49 13.56 0.66
C PHE A 7 -10.07 13.69 1.24
N ASP A 8 -9.91 14.38 2.38
CA ASP A 8 -8.62 14.49 3.04
C ASP A 8 -8.14 13.13 3.57
N ASP A 9 -9.03 12.30 4.11
CA ASP A 9 -8.69 10.94 4.58
C ASP A 9 -8.25 10.04 3.42
N ASP A 10 -8.96 10.06 2.29
CA ASP A 10 -8.62 9.30 1.10
C ASP A 10 -7.25 9.72 0.52
N ARG A 11 -6.98 11.03 0.47
CA ARG A 11 -5.68 11.59 0.05
C ARG A 11 -4.55 11.12 0.97
N GLN A 12 -4.77 11.15 2.28
CA GLN A 12 -3.79 10.69 3.26
C GLN A 12 -3.46 9.20 3.09
N GLN A 13 -4.46 8.36 2.86
CA GLN A 13 -4.24 6.93 2.61
C GLN A 13 -3.40 6.68 1.36
N ILE A 14 -3.66 7.40 0.26
CA ILE A 14 -2.88 7.28 -0.97
C ILE A 14 -1.44 7.76 -0.76
N LEU A 15 -1.23 8.84 -0.01
CA LEU A 15 0.11 9.31 0.36
C LEU A 15 0.87 8.29 1.20
N GLU A 16 0.21 7.61 2.13
CA GLU A 16 0.79 6.50 2.91
C GLU A 16 1.28 5.37 1.99
N ILE A 17 0.46 4.95 1.03
CA ILE A 17 0.81 3.91 0.07
C ILE A 17 1.99 4.35 -0.79
N ALA A 18 1.94 5.56 -1.36
CA ALA A 18 2.99 6.09 -2.20
C ALA A 18 4.32 6.24 -1.44
N LEU A 19 4.25 6.63 -0.16
CA LEU A 19 5.42 6.69 0.72
C LEU A 19 5.99 5.30 0.97
N PHE A 20 5.14 4.32 1.28
CA PHE A 20 5.58 2.93 1.46
C PHE A 20 6.29 2.38 0.21
N MET A 21 5.74 2.63 -0.98
CA MET A 21 6.37 2.26 -2.26
C MET A 21 7.74 2.92 -2.48
N SER A 22 8.01 4.04 -1.80
CA SER A 22 9.27 4.79 -1.89
C SER A 22 10.36 4.27 -0.95
N MET A 23 10.04 3.36 -0.03
CA MET A 23 10.97 2.85 0.98
C MET A 23 12.07 1.99 0.34
N LYS A 24 13.22 1.94 1.02
CA LYS A 24 14.32 1.03 0.67
C LYS A 24 14.25 -0.24 1.54
N PRO A 25 14.85 -1.36 1.09
CA PRO A 25 14.85 -2.62 1.85
C PRO A 25 15.44 -2.51 3.26
N ASP A 26 16.50 -1.74 3.43
CA ASP A 26 17.16 -1.49 4.71
C ASP A 26 16.24 -0.78 5.72
N GLN A 27 15.34 0.08 5.24
CA GLN A 27 14.34 0.75 6.07
C GLN A 27 13.23 -0.20 6.55
N LEU A 28 13.08 -1.34 5.91
CA LEU A 28 12.12 -2.38 6.29
C LEU A 28 12.68 -3.32 7.37
N ASN A 29 14.00 -3.46 7.50
CA ASN A 29 14.64 -4.40 8.43
C ASN A 29 14.61 -3.96 9.90
N GLU A 30 14.33 -2.69 10.19
CA GLU A 30 14.21 -2.15 11.55
C GLU A 30 12.79 -2.25 12.13
N ASN A 31 12.19 -3.43 12.29
CA ASN A 31 10.79 -3.55 12.73
C ASN A 31 9.80 -2.91 11.76
N THR A 32 9.66 -3.48 10.67
CA THR A 32 9.08 -3.16 9.38
C THR A 32 7.82 -2.28 9.34
N GLY A 33 6.84 -2.51 10.16
CA GLY A 33 5.67 -1.63 10.25
C GLY A 33 5.97 -0.33 11.01
N LYS A 34 6.82 -0.38 12.02
CA LYS A 34 7.22 0.81 12.79
C LYS A 34 8.12 1.75 11.97
N GLY A 35 8.93 1.21 11.05
CA GLY A 35 9.74 1.98 10.12
C GLY A 35 8.88 2.81 9.17
N ALA A 36 7.90 2.18 8.53
CA ALA A 36 6.94 2.86 7.67
C ALA A 36 6.15 3.93 8.42
N LEU A 37 5.72 3.63 9.65
CA LEU A 37 5.03 4.57 10.53
C LEU A 37 5.89 5.79 10.89
N ARG A 38 7.19 5.58 11.21
CA ARG A 38 8.13 6.67 11.48
C ARG A 38 8.36 7.55 10.26
N MET A 39 8.48 6.96 9.07
CA MET A 39 8.62 7.72 7.83
C MET A 39 7.36 8.54 7.53
N ALA A 40 6.17 7.97 7.68
CA ALA A 40 4.92 8.69 7.49
C ALA A 40 4.81 9.89 8.45
N LYS A 41 5.13 9.69 9.74
CA LYS A 41 5.17 10.79 10.72
C LYS A 41 6.21 11.87 10.37
N ARG A 42 7.42 11.49 9.94
CA ARG A 42 8.45 12.44 9.51
C ARG A 42 8.06 13.21 8.25
N ALA A 43 7.21 12.62 7.41
CA ALA A 43 6.62 13.26 6.24
C ALA A 43 5.43 14.18 6.59
N GLY A 44 5.06 14.30 7.87
CA GLY A 44 3.92 15.11 8.31
C GLY A 44 2.56 14.49 8.01
N LEU A 45 2.52 13.20 7.64
CA LEU A 45 1.28 12.50 7.36
C LEU A 45 0.54 12.18 8.65
N LYS A 46 -0.73 12.55 8.72
CA LYS A 46 -1.66 12.08 9.73
C LYS A 46 -2.00 10.62 9.39
N ILE A 47 -1.62 9.69 10.26
CA ILE A 47 -1.98 8.30 10.07
C ILE A 47 -3.44 8.16 10.45
N THR A 48 -4.28 7.98 9.45
CA THR A 48 -5.71 7.87 9.62
C THR A 48 -6.09 6.59 10.35
N ASN A 49 -6.93 6.67 11.31
CA ASN A 49 -7.79 5.73 12.07
C ASN A 49 -7.52 4.20 11.97
N GLY A 50 -6.29 3.78 11.76
CA GLY A 50 -5.94 2.35 11.78
C GLY A 50 -6.33 1.54 10.54
N ARG A 51 -6.82 2.16 9.48
CA ARG A 51 -7.31 1.51 8.24
C ARG A 51 -6.39 1.66 7.04
N GLY A 52 -5.47 2.62 7.03
CA GLY A 52 -4.48 2.80 5.96
C GLY A 52 -3.43 1.70 5.94
N LEU A 53 -2.79 1.48 4.80
CA LEU A 53 -1.81 0.42 4.59
C LEU A 53 -0.69 0.45 5.63
N VAL A 54 -0.09 1.61 5.87
CA VAL A 54 1.02 1.76 6.84
C VAL A 54 0.56 1.42 8.25
N SER A 55 -0.64 1.86 8.65
CA SER A 55 -1.20 1.57 9.96
C SER A 55 -1.46 0.07 10.14
N ILE A 56 -2.00 -0.60 9.13
CA ILE A 56 -2.27 -2.03 9.15
C ILE A 56 -0.96 -2.82 9.16
N LEU A 57 0.00 -2.46 8.31
CA LEU A 57 1.32 -3.09 8.29
C LEU A 57 2.10 -2.91 9.59
N SER A 58 1.90 -1.79 10.31
CA SER A 58 2.53 -1.58 11.62
C SER A 58 2.06 -2.56 12.69
N LYS A 59 0.86 -3.14 12.50
CA LYS A 59 0.22 -4.12 13.39
C LYS A 59 0.34 -5.56 12.88
N ALA A 60 0.49 -5.74 11.55
CA ALA A 60 0.56 -7.00 10.86
C ALA A 60 1.96 -7.56 10.94
N GLY A 61 2.57 -7.97 11.86
CA GLY A 61 3.89 -8.60 12.00
C GLY A 61 4.96 -8.24 10.95
N LYS A 62 6.17 -8.53 11.25
CA LYS A 62 7.38 -8.18 10.49
C LYS A 62 7.32 -8.55 9.00
N TYR A 63 6.83 -9.74 8.72
CA TYR A 63 6.93 -10.29 7.36
C TYR A 63 5.92 -9.72 6.38
N MET A 64 4.75 -9.25 6.84
CA MET A 64 3.72 -8.72 5.95
C MET A 64 4.18 -7.43 5.23
N ALA A 65 4.94 -6.58 5.91
CA ALA A 65 5.49 -5.39 5.27
C ALA A 65 6.58 -5.74 4.23
N GLU A 66 7.41 -6.74 4.49
CA GLU A 66 8.36 -7.25 3.50
C GLU A 66 7.64 -7.87 2.30
N VAL A 67 6.59 -8.66 2.56
CA VAL A 67 5.73 -9.23 1.51
C VAL A 67 5.18 -8.14 0.61
N MET A 68 4.57 -7.11 1.17
CA MET A 68 4.04 -6.00 0.39
C MET A 68 5.12 -5.24 -0.37
N TYR A 69 6.28 -5.01 0.23
CA TYR A 69 7.42 -4.39 -0.45
C TYR A 69 7.82 -5.16 -1.72
N TYR A 70 8.07 -6.47 -1.59
CA TYR A 70 8.45 -7.29 -2.74
C TYR A 70 7.30 -7.43 -3.75
N ALA A 71 6.04 -7.46 -3.29
CA ALA A 71 4.88 -7.47 -4.18
C ALA A 71 4.79 -6.20 -5.05
N PHE A 72 5.04 -5.02 -4.48
CA PHE A 72 5.10 -3.77 -5.25
C PHE A 72 6.25 -3.78 -6.26
N LYS A 73 7.43 -4.26 -5.88
CA LYS A 73 8.57 -4.36 -6.80
C LYS A 73 8.30 -5.36 -7.93
N ALA A 74 7.77 -6.52 -7.60
CA ALA A 74 7.41 -7.54 -8.58
C ALA A 74 6.29 -7.09 -9.53
N HIS A 75 5.31 -6.33 -9.03
CA HIS A 75 4.29 -5.69 -9.84
C HIS A 75 4.90 -4.66 -10.82
N GLY A 76 5.95 -3.96 -10.42
CA GLY A 76 6.74 -3.07 -11.28
C GLY A 76 7.65 -3.77 -12.29
N GLY A 77 7.62 -5.11 -12.36
CA GLY A 77 8.39 -5.91 -13.32
C GLY A 77 9.72 -6.47 -12.79
N ASP A 78 10.03 -6.29 -11.51
CA ASP A 78 11.25 -6.82 -10.88
C ASP A 78 11.12 -8.34 -10.67
N LYS A 79 11.86 -9.11 -11.46
CA LYS A 79 11.85 -10.59 -11.42
C LYS A 79 12.52 -11.15 -10.15
N GLU A 80 13.57 -10.49 -9.66
CA GLU A 80 14.25 -10.91 -8.43
C GLU A 80 13.33 -10.71 -7.22
N ALA A 81 12.66 -9.56 -7.15
CA ALA A 81 11.66 -9.30 -6.12
C ALA A 81 10.53 -10.34 -6.12
N ARG A 82 10.12 -10.84 -7.29
CA ARG A 82 9.14 -11.92 -7.39
C ARG A 82 9.64 -13.25 -6.78
N ASN A 83 10.91 -13.58 -6.97
CA ASN A 83 11.51 -14.76 -6.37
C ASN A 83 11.64 -14.61 -4.84
N GLN A 84 12.08 -13.44 -4.37
CA GLN A 84 12.15 -13.12 -2.94
C GLN A 84 10.77 -13.20 -2.28
N LEU A 85 9.74 -12.65 -2.95
CA LEU A 85 8.36 -12.75 -2.49
C LEU A 85 7.93 -14.21 -2.31
N LYS A 86 8.20 -15.07 -3.29
CA LYS A 86 7.85 -16.49 -3.25
C LYS A 86 8.50 -17.22 -2.09
N GLU A 87 9.79 -16.98 -1.86
CA GLU A 87 10.53 -17.58 -0.76
C GLU A 87 10.04 -17.09 0.61
N LEU A 88 9.77 -15.78 0.72
CA LEU A 88 9.28 -15.16 1.94
C LEU A 88 7.90 -15.72 2.31
N MET A 89 6.97 -15.75 1.35
CA MET A 89 5.60 -16.24 1.55
C MET A 89 5.61 -17.71 2.00
N LYS A 90 6.34 -18.59 1.30
CA LYS A 90 6.40 -20.02 1.64
C LYS A 90 6.90 -20.28 3.05
N LYS A 91 7.86 -19.47 3.54
CA LYS A 91 8.55 -19.72 4.81
C LYS A 91 7.93 -18.99 6.00
N ARG A 92 7.22 -17.90 5.77
CA ARG A 92 6.93 -16.90 6.81
C ARG A 92 5.49 -16.42 6.91
N VAL A 93 4.66 -16.68 5.89
CA VAL A 93 3.28 -16.19 5.86
C VAL A 93 2.33 -17.31 5.46
N SER A 94 1.36 -17.58 6.30
CA SER A 94 0.29 -18.52 5.99
C SER A 94 -0.81 -17.89 5.15
N LYS A 95 -1.64 -18.72 4.53
CA LYS A 95 -2.82 -18.27 3.78
C LYS A 95 -3.79 -17.51 4.70
N GLU A 96 -3.96 -18.00 5.91
CA GLU A 96 -4.85 -17.42 6.93
C GLU A 96 -4.40 -16.04 7.36
N GLU A 97 -3.08 -15.85 7.59
CA GLU A 97 -2.49 -14.54 7.92
C GLU A 97 -2.67 -13.55 6.78
N PHE A 98 -2.53 -14.00 5.53
CA PHE A 98 -2.75 -13.15 4.37
C PHE A 98 -4.22 -12.75 4.23
N VAL A 99 -5.16 -13.69 4.42
CA VAL A 99 -6.61 -13.38 4.43
C VAL A 99 -6.95 -12.39 5.54
N ASP A 100 -6.44 -12.61 6.76
CA ASP A 100 -6.66 -11.69 7.89
C ASP A 100 -6.11 -10.29 7.61
N PHE A 101 -4.95 -10.19 6.96
CA PHE A 101 -4.42 -8.92 6.48
C PHE A 101 -5.36 -8.24 5.48
N LEU A 102 -5.85 -8.97 4.47
CA LEU A 102 -6.75 -8.42 3.45
C LEU A 102 -8.07 -7.91 4.04
N LEU A 103 -8.63 -8.63 5.01
CA LEU A 103 -9.88 -8.26 5.67
C LEU A 103 -9.76 -7.00 6.55
N LYS A 104 -8.56 -6.63 6.96
CA LYS A 104 -8.28 -5.41 7.73
C LYS A 104 -8.14 -4.18 6.83
N LEU A 105 -7.88 -4.35 5.53
CA LEU A 105 -7.79 -3.24 4.57
C LEU A 105 -9.18 -2.62 4.34
N ASP A 106 -9.23 -1.30 4.28
CA ASP A 106 -10.41 -0.66 3.73
C ASP A 106 -10.48 -0.81 2.20
N THR A 107 -11.65 -0.55 1.63
CA THR A 107 -11.89 -0.75 0.20
C THR A 107 -11.01 0.13 -0.68
N LEU A 108 -10.70 1.35 -0.25
CA LEU A 108 -9.85 2.27 -1.01
C LEU A 108 -8.40 1.78 -1.04
N THR A 109 -7.85 1.42 0.12
CA THR A 109 -6.48 0.86 0.22
C THR A 109 -6.37 -0.44 -0.56
N PHE A 110 -7.36 -1.33 -0.43
CA PHE A 110 -7.41 -2.57 -1.20
C PHE A 110 -7.38 -2.30 -2.70
N SER A 111 -8.21 -1.37 -3.19
CA SER A 111 -8.24 -0.99 -4.61
C SER A 111 -6.87 -0.45 -5.08
N ALA A 112 -6.26 0.42 -4.29
CA ALA A 112 -4.97 1.03 -4.61
C ALA A 112 -3.80 0.02 -4.71
N ILE A 113 -3.87 -1.10 -3.98
CA ILE A 113 -2.81 -2.13 -3.96
C ILE A 113 -3.24 -3.44 -4.64
N THR A 114 -4.34 -3.46 -5.37
CA THR A 114 -4.87 -4.67 -6.03
C THR A 114 -3.84 -5.33 -6.94
N GLY A 115 -3.07 -4.55 -7.71
CA GLY A 115 -2.01 -5.09 -8.56
C GLY A 115 -0.98 -5.92 -7.80
N PRO A 116 -0.28 -5.37 -6.80
CA PRO A 116 0.60 -6.11 -5.91
C PRO A 116 -0.06 -7.33 -5.24
N LEU A 117 -1.31 -7.23 -4.80
CA LEU A 117 -2.04 -8.35 -4.21
C LEU A 117 -2.24 -9.50 -5.21
N HIS A 118 -2.53 -9.20 -6.48
CA HIS A 118 -2.61 -10.21 -7.54
C HIS A 118 -1.27 -10.92 -7.78
N ILE A 119 -0.14 -10.22 -7.61
CA ILE A 119 1.18 -10.87 -7.70
C ILE A 119 1.35 -11.90 -6.59
N ILE A 120 0.96 -11.58 -5.36
CA ILE A 120 1.00 -12.53 -4.23
C ILE A 120 0.14 -13.76 -4.56
N ASP A 121 -1.09 -13.55 -4.99
CA ASP A 121 -2.01 -14.63 -5.37
C ASP A 121 -1.43 -15.53 -6.48
N ALA A 122 -0.84 -14.92 -7.51
CA ALA A 122 -0.25 -15.63 -8.64
C ALA A 122 0.97 -16.46 -8.21
N VAL A 123 1.80 -15.92 -7.31
CA VAL A 123 2.99 -16.61 -6.78
C VAL A 123 2.61 -17.81 -5.91
N MET A 124 1.52 -17.69 -5.15
CA MET A 124 1.08 -18.72 -4.20
C MET A 124 -0.02 -19.64 -4.76
N GLY A 125 -0.69 -19.25 -5.84
CA GLY A 125 -1.81 -20.00 -6.42
C GLY A 125 -3.05 -20.06 -5.53
N TRP A 126 -3.26 -19.07 -4.67
CA TRP A 126 -4.37 -19.09 -3.69
C TRP A 126 -5.72 -18.62 -4.24
N HIS A 127 -5.74 -17.77 -5.26
CA HIS A 127 -6.94 -17.21 -5.89
C HIS A 127 -7.91 -16.51 -4.93
N ILE A 128 -7.36 -15.78 -3.93
CA ILE A 128 -8.13 -15.10 -2.88
C ILE A 128 -8.59 -13.72 -3.34
N VAL A 129 -7.68 -12.96 -3.96
CA VAL A 129 -7.90 -11.55 -4.32
C VAL A 129 -9.09 -11.35 -5.26
N PRO A 130 -9.31 -12.17 -6.31
CA PRO A 130 -10.47 -12.03 -7.19
C PRO A 130 -11.81 -12.14 -6.46
N ASN A 131 -11.89 -12.96 -5.41
CA ASN A 131 -13.11 -13.15 -4.65
C ASN A 131 -13.45 -11.94 -3.78
N ILE A 132 -12.43 -11.25 -3.26
CA ILE A 132 -12.59 -10.05 -2.44
C ILE A 132 -12.81 -8.81 -3.31
N ARG A 133 -12.26 -8.76 -4.52
CA ARG A 133 -12.35 -7.62 -5.44
C ARG A 133 -13.78 -7.20 -5.79
N LYS A 134 -14.74 -8.09 -5.77
CA LYS A 134 -16.16 -7.77 -6.05
C LYS A 134 -16.73 -6.67 -5.16
N GLN A 135 -16.11 -6.41 -4.00
CA GLN A 135 -16.51 -5.36 -3.07
C GLN A 135 -15.82 -4.02 -3.33
N ALA A 136 -14.76 -4.00 -4.13
CA ALA A 136 -13.89 -2.83 -4.32
C ALA A 136 -14.29 -1.93 -5.53
N VAL A 137 -15.25 -2.32 -6.36
CA VAL A 137 -15.61 -1.62 -7.61
C VAL A 137 -15.99 -0.14 -7.38
N LYS A 138 -16.69 0.16 -6.29
CA LYS A 138 -17.05 1.55 -5.93
C LYS A 138 -15.86 2.38 -5.41
N ALA A 139 -14.77 1.74 -5.01
CA ALA A 139 -13.58 2.43 -4.51
C ALA A 139 -12.68 2.93 -5.64
N ASP A 140 -12.77 2.36 -6.86
CA ASP A 140 -11.95 2.77 -8.01
C ASP A 140 -12.21 4.22 -8.42
N ASP A 141 -13.46 4.68 -8.39
CA ASP A 141 -13.80 6.07 -8.71
C ASP A 141 -13.28 7.04 -7.64
N ARG A 142 -13.41 6.68 -6.36
CA ARG A 142 -12.83 7.46 -5.26
C ARG A 142 -11.31 7.52 -5.36
N LEU A 143 -10.67 6.41 -5.70
CA LEU A 143 -9.22 6.35 -5.89
C LEU A 143 -8.76 7.29 -7.02
N LYS A 144 -9.44 7.27 -8.17
CA LYS A 144 -9.13 8.17 -9.29
C LYS A 144 -9.26 9.65 -8.89
N ILE A 145 -10.38 10.02 -8.26
CA ILE A 145 -10.63 11.38 -7.79
C ILE A 145 -9.56 11.83 -6.79
N ALA A 146 -9.20 10.98 -5.83
CA ALA A 146 -8.20 11.29 -4.83
C ALA A 146 -6.79 11.42 -5.43
N ILE A 147 -6.43 10.57 -6.40
CA ILE A 147 -5.16 10.67 -7.14
C ILE A 147 -5.10 11.97 -7.94
N ASP A 148 -6.15 12.32 -8.68
CA ASP A 148 -6.20 13.54 -9.48
C ASP A 148 -6.13 14.79 -8.59
N SER A 149 -6.81 14.78 -7.43
CA SER A 149 -6.71 15.83 -6.42
C SER A 149 -5.29 15.98 -5.86
N LEU A 150 -4.60 14.88 -5.59
CA LEU A 150 -3.22 14.90 -5.11
C LEU A 150 -2.23 15.41 -6.18
N LEU A 151 -2.41 15.00 -7.42
CA LEU A 151 -1.56 15.45 -8.53
C LEU A 151 -1.73 16.96 -8.80
N SER A 152 -2.95 17.49 -8.64
CA SER A 152 -3.21 18.93 -8.78
C SER A 152 -2.72 19.76 -7.59
N SER A 153 -2.65 19.18 -6.39
CA SER A 153 -2.22 19.84 -5.13
C SER A 153 -0.77 19.46 -4.75
N ALA A 154 0.11 19.33 -5.74
CA ALA A 154 1.50 18.88 -5.51
C ALA A 154 2.31 19.80 -4.55
N GLU A 155 1.84 21.03 -4.32
CA GLU A 155 2.47 22.00 -3.43
C GLU A 155 2.42 21.59 -1.96
N ASP A 156 1.43 20.79 -1.57
CA ASP A 156 1.21 20.35 -0.18
C ASP A 156 2.19 19.25 0.30
N LEU A 157 3.04 18.73 -0.59
CA LEU A 157 3.97 17.64 -0.26
C LEU A 157 5.34 18.17 0.19
N PRO A 158 5.92 17.59 1.26
CA PRO A 158 7.29 17.89 1.66
C PRO A 158 8.29 17.64 0.52
N ASP A 159 9.17 18.60 0.23
CA ASP A 159 10.09 18.57 -0.92
C ASP A 159 10.96 17.32 -0.98
N ARG A 160 11.41 16.81 0.17
CA ARG A 160 12.28 15.62 0.28
C ARG A 160 11.68 14.35 -0.32
N ILE A 161 10.35 14.25 -0.30
CA ILE A 161 9.63 13.07 -0.78
C ILE A 161 8.82 13.34 -2.02
N LYS A 162 8.56 14.61 -2.36
CA LYS A 162 7.68 15.06 -3.44
C LYS A 162 7.91 14.31 -4.74
N LYS A 163 9.13 14.31 -5.27
CA LYS A 163 9.42 13.67 -6.55
C LYS A 163 9.15 12.16 -6.57
N ARG A 164 9.56 11.45 -5.51
CA ARG A 164 9.36 9.98 -5.42
C ARG A 164 7.90 9.62 -5.20
N VAL A 165 7.24 10.35 -4.31
CA VAL A 165 5.83 10.13 -3.98
C VAL A 165 4.97 10.43 -5.19
N MET A 166 5.19 11.54 -5.90
CA MET A 166 4.45 11.88 -7.11
C MET A 166 4.65 10.85 -8.22
N THR A 167 5.86 10.32 -8.39
CA THR A 167 6.11 9.22 -9.33
C THR A 167 5.29 7.98 -8.98
N ASN A 168 5.22 7.63 -7.69
CA ASN A 168 4.47 6.46 -7.25
C ASN A 168 2.95 6.67 -7.30
N ILE A 169 2.45 7.87 -6.99
CA ILE A 169 1.03 8.24 -7.19
C ILE A 169 0.65 8.08 -8.66
N SER A 170 1.50 8.56 -9.58
CA SER A 170 1.26 8.40 -11.02
C SER A 170 1.25 6.93 -11.46
N LYS A 171 2.01 6.05 -10.80
CA LYS A 171 1.95 4.60 -11.04
C LYS A 171 0.64 3.99 -10.53
N LEU A 172 0.13 4.42 -9.38
CA LEU A 172 -1.17 3.95 -8.85
C LEU A 172 -2.33 4.27 -9.80
N LYS A 173 -2.24 5.37 -10.57
CA LYS A 173 -3.24 5.72 -11.59
C LYS A 173 -3.31 4.72 -12.75
N LYS A 174 -2.25 3.92 -12.97
CA LYS A 174 -2.13 2.95 -14.07
C LYS A 174 -2.51 1.52 -13.68
N ILE A 175 -2.83 1.29 -12.40
CA ILE A 175 -3.30 0.01 -11.87
C ILE A 175 -4.81 -0.11 -12.06
#